data_d8c649d6ff8e140e87d5814b33b87584
#
_entry.id   d8c649d6ff8e140e87d5814b33b87584
#
_cell.length_a   1.000
_cell.length_b   1.000
_cell.length_c   1.000
_cell.angle_alpha   90.00
_cell.angle_beta   90.00
_cell.angle_gamma   90.00
#
_symmetry.space_group_name_H-M   'P 1'
#
loop_
_entity.id
_entity.type
_entity.pdbx_description
1 polymer ?
#
loop_
_entity_poly.entity_id
_entity_poly.type
_entity_poly.pdbx_seq_one_letter_code
_entity_poly.pdbx_strand_id
1 'polypeptide(L)'
;MKVFNLNEDIKFENQERILIKTGSDKNLLQLARKDKDLKAKYKELLANDYILYFHDKETSRFCKREHVNKLFNGLNLVQYKNVFYRLSQPQGRKVNDKVSKKLIVIFAKMPGAQQYDSPKIPHRMLPPFFDDLERSLVKNVYTMRIMDTNVSHGSHYINTTNYPDYEQEIQESIENVRKNLDIEKENVVFYGVSRGGAGAIYHGTALDYKTLAVDPILNIGGKLEANDRRILKGLRINDLVPTVNLNVANSNKYQKVIICSENVPLYYEQSMRINNEKIKVLNMKDDKITSHPEVSPNTVPEQLMILNNLLSGISV
;
A
#
# COMPACT_ATOMS: atom_id res chain seq x y z
N MET A 1 14.19 -16.56 21.35
CA MET A 1 12.92 -16.97 20.70
C MET A 1 12.06 -17.61 21.78
N LYS A 2 10.85 -17.08 22.00
CA LYS A 2 9.93 -17.53 23.08
C LYS A 2 8.69 -18.16 22.45
N VAL A 3 8.19 -19.23 23.06
CA VAL A 3 7.01 -19.97 22.60
C VAL A 3 5.89 -19.75 23.60
N PHE A 4 4.70 -19.41 23.10
CA PHE A 4 3.49 -19.24 23.88
C PHE A 4 2.40 -20.18 23.36
N ASN A 5 1.57 -20.66 24.23
CA ASN A 5 0.33 -21.34 23.84
C ASN A 5 -0.75 -20.31 23.50
N LEU A 6 -1.77 -20.74 22.75
CA LEU A 6 -2.81 -19.84 22.25
C LEU A 6 -3.53 -19.06 23.37
N ASN A 7 -3.71 -19.68 24.53
CA ASN A 7 -4.44 -19.11 25.68
C ASN A 7 -3.54 -18.37 26.68
N GLU A 8 -2.22 -18.34 26.46
CA GLU A 8 -1.28 -17.66 27.37
C GLU A 8 -1.16 -16.18 27.00
N ASP A 9 -0.99 -15.33 28.02
CA ASP A 9 -0.66 -13.92 27.82
C ASP A 9 0.76 -13.78 27.26
N ILE A 10 0.92 -12.93 26.24
CA ILE A 10 2.19 -12.72 25.58
C ILE A 10 2.99 -11.70 26.40
N LYS A 11 4.15 -12.11 26.89
CA LYS A 11 5.10 -11.19 27.51
C LYS A 11 6.04 -10.66 26.42
N PHE A 12 5.85 -9.40 26.05
CA PHE A 12 6.66 -8.68 25.06
C PHE A 12 7.96 -8.17 25.70
N GLU A 13 8.91 -9.08 25.87
CA GLU A 13 10.30 -8.72 26.21
C GLU A 13 11.02 -8.42 24.88
N ASN A 14 12.26 -7.90 24.91
CA ASN A 14 13.08 -7.58 23.71
C ASN A 14 13.44 -8.82 22.87
N GLN A 15 12.43 -9.50 22.34
CA GLN A 15 12.62 -10.71 21.54
C GLN A 15 12.46 -10.39 20.05
N GLU A 16 13.44 -10.82 19.26
CA GLU A 16 13.36 -10.71 17.80
C GLU A 16 12.16 -11.51 17.24
N ARG A 17 11.87 -12.67 17.84
CA ARG A 17 10.84 -13.60 17.33
C ARG A 17 9.99 -14.20 18.45
N ILE A 18 8.69 -14.31 18.15
CA ILE A 18 7.68 -14.96 18.99
C ILE A 18 7.04 -16.10 18.19
N LEU A 19 6.81 -17.23 18.85
CA LEU A 19 6.08 -18.37 18.33
C LEU A 19 4.78 -18.55 19.11
N ILE A 20 3.67 -18.72 18.41
CA ILE A 20 2.36 -19.01 18.99
C ILE A 20 1.91 -20.40 18.52
N LYS A 21 1.76 -21.33 19.47
CA LYS A 21 1.17 -22.64 19.20
C LYS A 21 -0.34 -22.47 19.04
N THR A 22 -0.84 -22.66 17.82
CA THR A 22 -2.25 -22.50 17.50
C THR A 22 -3.08 -23.78 17.72
N GLY A 23 -2.41 -24.93 17.83
CA GLY A 23 -3.07 -26.22 17.91
C GLY A 23 -3.88 -26.55 16.64
N SER A 24 -3.54 -25.93 15.51
CA SER A 24 -4.29 -26.05 14.26
C SER A 24 -3.36 -25.82 13.07
N ASP A 25 -3.73 -26.35 11.90
CA ASP A 25 -3.15 -26.07 10.58
C ASP A 25 -3.40 -24.61 10.12
N LYS A 26 -4.31 -23.90 10.82
CA LYS A 26 -4.63 -22.50 10.54
C LYS A 26 -3.69 -21.57 11.32
N ASN A 27 -3.14 -20.59 10.62
CA ASN A 27 -2.35 -19.55 11.28
C ASN A 27 -3.22 -18.64 12.17
N LEU A 28 -2.57 -17.91 13.10
CA LEU A 28 -3.27 -17.06 14.07
C LEU A 28 -4.14 -15.98 13.39
N LEU A 29 -3.75 -15.44 12.22
CA LEU A 29 -4.58 -14.50 11.48
C LEU A 29 -5.90 -15.12 11.02
N GLN A 30 -5.85 -16.36 10.51
CA GLN A 30 -7.06 -17.09 10.08
C GLN A 30 -7.98 -17.42 11.26
N LEU A 31 -7.42 -17.78 12.42
CA LEU A 31 -8.19 -18.01 13.64
C LEU A 31 -8.82 -16.71 14.15
N ALA A 32 -8.09 -15.62 14.16
CA ALA A 32 -8.56 -14.29 14.55
C ALA A 32 -9.73 -13.75 13.69
N ARG A 33 -10.01 -14.36 12.52
CA ARG A 33 -11.19 -14.00 11.71
C ARG A 33 -12.51 -14.39 12.36
N LYS A 34 -12.50 -15.41 13.20
CA LYS A 34 -13.69 -16.02 13.77
C LYS A 34 -13.82 -15.86 15.27
N ASP A 35 -12.75 -15.47 15.93
CA ASP A 35 -12.63 -15.37 17.37
C ASP A 35 -12.20 -13.96 17.78
N LYS A 36 -12.97 -13.32 18.68
CA LYS A 36 -12.72 -11.94 19.14
C LYS A 36 -11.49 -11.83 20.04
N ASP A 37 -11.25 -12.83 20.89
CA ASP A 37 -10.13 -12.83 21.82
C ASP A 37 -8.82 -13.08 21.06
N LEU A 38 -8.83 -14.00 20.10
CA LEU A 38 -7.70 -14.21 19.21
C LEU A 38 -7.45 -13.01 18.29
N LYS A 39 -8.50 -12.27 17.89
CA LYS A 39 -8.35 -11.02 17.17
C LYS A 39 -7.70 -9.94 18.03
N ALA A 40 -8.07 -9.84 19.29
CA ALA A 40 -7.46 -8.92 20.25
C ALA A 40 -5.97 -9.28 20.47
N LYS A 41 -5.66 -10.55 20.70
CA LYS A 41 -4.28 -11.06 20.82
C LYS A 41 -3.45 -10.79 19.57
N TYR A 42 -4.01 -11.03 18.38
CA TYR A 42 -3.31 -10.73 17.11
C TYR A 42 -3.03 -9.22 16.99
N LYS A 43 -4.00 -8.38 17.35
CA LYS A 43 -3.85 -6.92 17.35
C LYS A 43 -2.79 -6.45 18.34
N GLU A 44 -2.70 -7.07 19.50
CA GLU A 44 -1.66 -6.81 20.50
C GLU A 44 -0.25 -7.12 19.96
N LEU A 45 -0.09 -8.24 19.23
CA LEU A 45 1.16 -8.54 18.51
C LEU A 45 1.53 -7.43 17.52
N LEU A 46 0.55 -6.96 16.74
CA LEU A 46 0.78 -5.86 15.78
C LEU A 46 1.14 -4.55 16.48
N ALA A 47 0.46 -4.21 17.57
CA ALA A 47 0.74 -3.00 18.38
C ALA A 47 2.14 -3.04 19.02
N ASN A 48 2.67 -4.23 19.27
CA ASN A 48 4.03 -4.46 19.76
C ASN A 48 5.03 -4.72 18.62
N ASP A 49 4.68 -4.36 17.38
CA ASP A 49 5.54 -4.38 16.20
C ASP A 49 5.97 -5.78 15.72
N TYR A 50 5.15 -6.81 15.99
CA TYR A 50 5.37 -8.17 15.52
C TYR A 50 4.51 -8.47 14.30
N ILE A 51 5.15 -8.94 13.22
CA ILE A 51 4.50 -9.30 11.96
C ILE A 51 4.52 -10.83 11.80
N LEU A 52 3.37 -11.42 11.48
CA LEU A 52 3.28 -12.84 11.09
C LEU A 52 4.07 -13.06 9.80
N TYR A 53 5.03 -14.01 9.80
CA TYR A 53 5.85 -14.28 8.62
C TYR A 53 5.82 -15.73 8.14
N PHE A 54 5.42 -16.66 9.00
CA PHE A 54 5.40 -18.08 8.68
C PHE A 54 4.40 -18.84 9.57
N HIS A 55 3.87 -19.94 9.06
CA HIS A 55 3.11 -20.90 9.82
C HIS A 55 3.47 -22.31 9.34
N ASP A 56 3.74 -23.19 10.26
CA ASP A 56 4.09 -24.58 10.01
C ASP A 56 3.40 -25.46 11.04
N LYS A 57 2.71 -26.50 10.55
CA LYS A 57 1.91 -27.40 11.38
C LYS A 57 0.95 -26.58 12.30
N GLU A 58 1.23 -26.55 13.57
CA GLU A 58 0.42 -25.91 14.61
C GLU A 58 1.06 -24.64 15.18
N THR A 59 2.03 -24.03 14.51
CA THR A 59 2.78 -22.90 15.06
C THR A 59 2.86 -21.71 14.10
N SER A 60 2.32 -20.58 14.53
CA SER A 60 2.48 -19.28 13.88
C SER A 60 3.73 -18.59 14.38
N ARG A 61 4.55 -18.06 13.46
CA ARG A 61 5.82 -17.39 13.75
C ARG A 61 5.73 -15.91 13.45
N PHE A 62 6.12 -15.10 14.41
CA PHE A 62 6.13 -13.65 14.34
C PHE A 62 7.56 -13.13 14.47
N CYS A 63 7.85 -12.03 13.77
CA CYS A 63 9.12 -11.33 13.82
C CYS A 63 8.88 -9.85 14.10
N LYS A 64 9.75 -9.22 14.90
CA LYS A 64 9.79 -7.76 15.03
C LYS A 64 10.01 -7.14 13.64
N ARG A 65 9.30 -6.07 13.31
CA ARG A 65 9.37 -5.40 12.01
C ARG A 65 10.80 -4.98 11.66
N GLU A 66 11.55 -4.45 12.59
CA GLU A 66 12.95 -4.04 12.39
C GLU A 66 13.90 -5.18 11.97
N HIS A 67 13.49 -6.44 12.14
CA HIS A 67 14.26 -7.63 11.79
C HIS A 67 13.71 -8.41 10.58
N VAL A 68 12.63 -7.91 9.93
CA VAL A 68 12.03 -8.62 8.79
C VAL A 68 12.91 -8.65 7.55
N ASN A 69 13.90 -7.76 7.45
CA ASN A 69 14.88 -7.77 6.36
C ASN A 69 15.56 -9.13 6.20
N LYS A 70 15.86 -9.82 7.30
CA LYS A 70 16.45 -11.17 7.33
C LYS A 70 15.55 -12.23 6.67
N LEU A 71 14.27 -11.94 6.47
CA LEU A 71 13.29 -12.84 5.86
C LEU A 71 13.14 -12.62 4.33
N PHE A 72 13.76 -11.55 3.80
CA PHE A 72 13.58 -11.12 2.41
C PHE A 72 14.74 -11.50 1.49
N ASN A 73 15.65 -12.34 1.96
CA ASN A 73 16.74 -12.87 1.15
C ASN A 73 16.19 -13.54 -0.14
N GLY A 74 16.74 -13.18 -1.29
CA GLY A 74 16.31 -13.70 -2.60
C GLY A 74 15.08 -13.01 -3.22
N LEU A 75 14.48 -12.01 -2.58
CA LEU A 75 13.31 -11.30 -3.13
C LEU A 75 13.67 -10.11 -4.04
N ASN A 76 14.95 -9.82 -4.24
CA ASN A 76 15.45 -8.67 -5.01
C ASN A 76 14.79 -7.34 -4.56
N LEU A 77 14.72 -7.14 -3.24
CA LEU A 77 14.23 -5.92 -2.63
C LEU A 77 15.41 -5.02 -2.25
N VAL A 78 15.24 -3.73 -2.51
CA VAL A 78 16.08 -2.67 -1.98
C VAL A 78 15.51 -2.25 -0.63
N GLN A 79 16.37 -1.97 0.34
CA GLN A 79 16.00 -1.47 1.65
C GLN A 79 16.50 -0.03 1.82
N TYR A 80 15.61 0.85 2.27
CA TYR A 80 15.94 2.17 2.80
C TYR A 80 15.34 2.29 4.20
N LYS A 81 16.17 2.38 5.24
CA LYS A 81 15.73 2.23 6.64
C LYS A 81 14.89 0.96 6.81
N ASN A 82 13.60 1.09 7.16
CA ASN A 82 12.67 -0.04 7.29
C ASN A 82 11.66 -0.14 6.11
N VAL A 83 11.86 0.64 5.06
CA VAL A 83 11.05 0.58 3.85
C VAL A 83 11.71 -0.35 2.83
N PHE A 84 10.92 -1.24 2.26
CA PHE A 84 11.35 -2.19 1.24
C PHE A 84 10.63 -1.94 -0.07
N TYR A 85 11.38 -1.95 -1.17
CA TYR A 85 10.81 -1.73 -2.49
C TYR A 85 11.60 -2.51 -3.56
N ARG A 86 10.95 -2.75 -4.69
CA ARG A 86 11.61 -3.25 -5.90
C ARG A 86 11.84 -2.08 -6.84
N LEU A 87 13.07 -1.90 -7.32
CA LEU A 87 13.40 -0.90 -8.32
C LEU A 87 13.74 -1.61 -9.63
N SER A 88 13.01 -1.29 -10.70
CA SER A 88 13.20 -1.86 -12.03
C SER A 88 13.67 -0.80 -13.02
N GLN A 89 14.60 -1.17 -13.86
CA GLN A 89 15.05 -0.40 -15.02
C GLN A 89 13.91 -0.25 -16.05
N PRO A 90 13.97 0.74 -16.97
CA PRO A 90 13.02 0.84 -18.06
C PRO A 90 12.93 -0.44 -18.88
N GLN A 91 11.71 -0.91 -19.12
CA GLN A 91 11.43 -2.15 -19.85
C GLN A 91 10.47 -1.88 -21.03
N GLY A 92 10.40 -2.84 -21.95
CA GLY A 92 9.41 -2.85 -23.04
C GLY A 92 9.75 -1.98 -24.25
N ARG A 93 10.48 -0.89 -24.06
CA ARG A 93 10.90 0.01 -25.15
C ARG A 93 12.40 0.28 -25.04
N LYS A 94 13.08 0.45 -26.19
CA LYS A 94 14.50 0.81 -26.22
C LYS A 94 14.71 2.13 -25.45
N VAL A 95 15.64 2.13 -24.51
CA VAL A 95 16.08 3.33 -23.78
C VAL A 95 16.61 4.36 -24.78
N ASN A 96 16.31 5.62 -24.55
CA ASN A 96 16.78 6.72 -25.36
C ASN A 96 17.41 7.80 -24.46
N ASP A 97 18.71 7.93 -24.49
CA ASP A 97 19.47 8.85 -23.64
C ASP A 97 19.19 10.34 -23.92
N LYS A 98 18.53 10.64 -25.05
CA LYS A 98 18.07 12.00 -25.40
C LYS A 98 16.72 12.36 -24.76
N VAL A 99 16.06 11.43 -24.12
CA VAL A 99 14.78 11.64 -23.44
C VAL A 99 14.99 11.55 -21.93
N SER A 100 14.41 12.48 -21.20
CA SER A 100 14.51 12.52 -19.72
C SER A 100 14.09 11.20 -19.09
N LYS A 101 14.83 10.78 -18.07
CA LYS A 101 14.43 9.66 -17.22
C LYS A 101 13.13 10.00 -16.49
N LYS A 102 12.31 9.01 -16.24
CA LYS A 102 11.02 9.12 -15.56
C LYS A 102 10.92 8.06 -14.47
N LEU A 103 10.13 8.33 -13.46
CA LEU A 103 9.88 7.39 -12.38
C LEU A 103 8.37 7.22 -12.17
N ILE A 104 7.91 5.98 -12.13
CA ILE A 104 6.61 5.65 -11.58
C ILE A 104 6.79 4.97 -10.23
N VAL A 105 6.19 5.55 -9.19
CA VAL A 105 6.17 4.98 -7.85
C VAL A 105 4.84 4.27 -7.66
N ILE A 106 4.88 2.95 -7.50
CA ILE A 106 3.69 2.09 -7.39
C ILE A 106 3.52 1.64 -5.95
N PHE A 107 2.41 2.02 -5.38
CA PHE A 107 1.96 1.58 -4.07
C PHE A 107 1.16 0.28 -4.21
N ALA A 108 1.61 -0.80 -3.59
CA ALA A 108 1.01 -2.12 -3.77
C ALA A 108 -0.44 -2.16 -3.26
N LYS A 109 -1.33 -2.77 -4.05
CA LYS A 109 -2.73 -3.01 -3.69
C LYS A 109 -2.89 -4.09 -2.62
N MET A 110 -4.11 -4.29 -2.12
CA MET A 110 -4.43 -5.45 -1.27
C MET A 110 -4.25 -6.77 -2.04
N PRO A 111 -3.84 -7.85 -1.36
CA PRO A 111 -3.76 -9.18 -1.96
C PRO A 111 -5.14 -9.70 -2.36
N GLY A 112 -5.17 -10.61 -3.34
CA GLY A 112 -6.37 -11.37 -3.67
C GLY A 112 -6.76 -12.36 -2.57
N ALA A 113 -7.99 -12.90 -2.66
CA ALA A 113 -8.59 -13.74 -1.62
C ALA A 113 -7.71 -14.93 -1.21
N GLN A 114 -7.03 -15.57 -2.16
CA GLN A 114 -6.15 -16.72 -1.88
C GLN A 114 -4.93 -16.39 -1.03
N GLN A 115 -4.44 -15.15 -1.14
CA GLN A 115 -3.23 -14.68 -0.44
C GLN A 115 -3.55 -13.82 0.79
N TYR A 116 -4.82 -13.49 1.00
CA TYR A 116 -5.25 -12.52 2.00
C TYR A 116 -4.83 -12.92 3.42
N ASP A 117 -5.03 -14.16 3.80
CA ASP A 117 -4.65 -14.69 5.12
C ASP A 117 -3.35 -15.52 5.09
N SER A 118 -2.53 -15.34 4.05
CA SER A 118 -1.24 -16.03 3.95
C SER A 118 -0.32 -15.64 5.10
N PRO A 119 0.44 -16.58 5.70
CA PRO A 119 1.46 -16.22 6.68
C PRO A 119 2.66 -15.48 6.06
N LYS A 120 2.89 -15.61 4.75
CA LYS A 120 4.04 -15.00 4.07
C LYS A 120 3.83 -13.48 3.90
N ILE A 121 4.79 -12.68 4.39
CA ILE A 121 4.75 -11.22 4.32
C ILE A 121 4.58 -10.70 2.87
N PRO A 122 5.37 -11.13 1.87
CA PRO A 122 5.24 -10.60 0.51
C PRO A 122 3.86 -10.86 -0.12
N HIS A 123 3.21 -12.00 0.20
CA HIS A 123 1.86 -12.30 -0.28
C HIS A 123 0.84 -11.24 0.17
N ARG A 124 0.96 -10.77 1.42
CA ARG A 124 0.03 -9.78 1.98
C ARG A 124 0.43 -8.34 1.67
N MET A 125 1.72 -8.04 1.58
CA MET A 125 2.25 -6.67 1.59
C MET A 125 2.81 -6.19 0.25
N LEU A 126 3.20 -7.12 -0.65
CA LEU A 126 3.68 -6.83 -2.00
C LEU A 126 3.10 -7.84 -3.02
N PRO A 127 1.77 -7.98 -3.11
CA PRO A 127 1.17 -8.88 -4.08
C PRO A 127 1.50 -8.44 -5.51
N PRO A 128 1.55 -9.37 -6.48
CA PRO A 128 1.65 -9.03 -7.90
C PRO A 128 0.54 -8.06 -8.32
N PHE A 129 0.91 -7.06 -9.08
CA PHE A 129 -0.02 -6.06 -9.56
C PHE A 129 0.51 -5.41 -10.83
N PHE A 130 -0.22 -5.58 -11.92
CA PHE A 130 0.04 -4.98 -13.20
C PHE A 130 1.51 -5.20 -13.65
N ASP A 131 1.91 -6.48 -13.71
CA ASP A 131 3.32 -6.88 -13.86
C ASP A 131 3.93 -6.45 -15.21
N ASP A 132 3.11 -6.27 -16.27
CA ASP A 132 3.54 -5.81 -17.59
C ASP A 132 3.27 -4.30 -17.84
N LEU A 133 3.00 -3.52 -16.80
CA LEU A 133 2.70 -2.09 -16.91
C LEU A 133 3.77 -1.34 -17.71
N GLU A 134 5.03 -1.65 -17.47
CA GLU A 134 6.20 -0.99 -18.06
C GLU A 134 6.20 -1.06 -19.59
N ARG A 135 5.63 -2.11 -20.19
CA ARG A 135 5.51 -2.28 -21.64
C ARG A 135 4.51 -1.32 -22.28
N SER A 136 3.56 -0.83 -21.50
CA SER A 136 2.50 0.07 -21.93
C SER A 136 2.79 1.54 -21.62
N LEU A 137 3.92 1.83 -20.96
CA LEU A 137 4.32 3.20 -20.64
C LEU A 137 5.19 3.83 -21.72
N VAL A 138 5.33 5.16 -21.66
CA VAL A 138 6.31 5.91 -22.46
C VAL A 138 7.74 5.45 -22.19
N LYS A 139 8.71 5.91 -22.98
CA LYS A 139 10.13 5.50 -22.84
C LYS A 139 10.75 6.00 -21.53
N ASN A 140 11.82 5.33 -21.11
CA ASN A 140 12.72 5.71 -20.02
C ASN A 140 12.06 5.77 -18.62
N VAL A 141 11.03 4.97 -18.39
CA VAL A 141 10.33 4.92 -17.10
C VAL A 141 10.97 3.86 -16.20
N TYR A 142 11.57 4.29 -15.11
CA TYR A 142 11.93 3.45 -13.97
C TYR A 142 10.69 3.15 -13.14
N THR A 143 10.63 1.97 -12.53
CA THR A 143 9.49 1.57 -11.71
C THR A 143 9.96 1.26 -10.29
N MET A 144 9.42 1.99 -9.29
CA MET A 144 9.62 1.72 -7.87
C MET A 144 8.33 1.13 -7.29
N ARG A 145 8.34 -0.15 -6.88
CA ARG A 145 7.17 -0.81 -6.26
C ARG A 145 7.41 -0.95 -4.77
N ILE A 146 6.68 -0.17 -3.95
CA ILE A 146 6.87 -0.12 -2.50
C ILE A 146 6.04 -1.22 -1.83
N MET A 147 6.68 -1.96 -0.93
CA MET A 147 6.01 -2.92 -0.05
C MET A 147 5.47 -2.18 1.17
N ASP A 148 4.20 -2.39 1.50
CA ASP A 148 3.57 -1.82 2.70
C ASP A 148 3.90 -2.67 3.93
N THR A 149 5.17 -2.58 4.41
CA THR A 149 5.72 -3.45 5.45
C THR A 149 5.36 -2.94 6.84
N ASN A 150 4.08 -2.97 7.16
CA ASN A 150 3.56 -2.55 8.46
C ASN A 150 2.34 -3.41 8.86
N VAL A 151 2.17 -3.66 10.14
CA VAL A 151 1.08 -4.41 10.75
C VAL A 151 0.73 -5.73 10.02
N SER A 152 -0.55 -6.06 9.79
CA SER A 152 -0.95 -7.36 9.22
C SER A 152 -0.89 -7.38 7.68
N HIS A 153 -1.49 -6.38 7.03
CA HIS A 153 -1.66 -6.30 5.58
C HIS A 153 -1.15 -4.97 5.02
N GLY A 154 -0.21 -4.34 5.72
CA GLY A 154 0.12 -2.95 5.51
C GLY A 154 -0.86 -2.00 6.18
N SER A 155 -0.43 -0.77 6.41
CA SER A 155 -1.21 0.30 7.03
C SER A 155 -1.80 1.30 6.03
N HIS A 156 -1.82 0.97 4.75
CA HIS A 156 -2.09 1.88 3.63
C HIS A 156 -1.02 2.98 3.51
N TYR A 157 0.22 2.61 3.87
CA TYR A 157 1.40 3.51 3.84
C TYR A 157 1.33 4.68 4.84
N ILE A 158 0.50 4.55 5.88
CA ILE A 158 0.23 5.58 6.89
C ILE A 158 0.87 5.17 8.22
N ASN A 159 1.30 6.14 9.02
CA ASN A 159 1.80 5.96 10.35
C ASN A 159 0.85 5.14 11.22
N THR A 160 1.43 4.34 12.09
CA THR A 160 0.70 3.55 13.09
C THR A 160 1.32 3.76 14.47
N THR A 161 0.60 3.39 15.51
CA THR A 161 1.08 3.50 16.89
C THR A 161 2.39 2.76 17.13
N ASN A 162 2.61 1.63 16.43
CA ASN A 162 3.85 0.87 16.47
C ASN A 162 4.94 1.39 15.52
N TYR A 163 4.60 2.24 14.55
CA TYR A 163 5.54 2.77 13.56
C TYR A 163 5.20 4.23 13.22
N PRO A 164 5.53 5.20 14.09
CA PRO A 164 5.15 6.60 13.92
C PRO A 164 5.92 7.34 12.81
N ASP A 165 7.08 6.84 12.38
CA ASP A 165 7.92 7.47 11.36
C ASP A 165 7.74 6.87 9.96
N TYR A 166 6.74 5.99 9.76
CA TYR A 166 6.58 5.22 8.53
C TYR A 166 6.36 6.11 7.30
N GLU A 167 5.50 7.11 7.41
CA GLU A 167 5.22 8.06 6.33
C GLU A 167 6.48 8.80 5.90
N GLN A 168 7.25 9.28 6.88
CA GLN A 168 8.50 9.99 6.62
C GLN A 168 9.52 9.07 5.92
N GLU A 169 9.71 7.84 6.39
CA GLU A 169 10.66 6.90 5.79
C GLU A 169 10.26 6.52 4.34
N ILE A 170 8.95 6.39 4.05
CA ILE A 170 8.46 6.20 2.68
C ILE A 170 8.83 7.40 1.81
N GLN A 171 8.53 8.61 2.26
CA GLN A 171 8.81 9.84 1.51
C GLN A 171 10.30 10.00 1.24
N GLU A 172 11.13 9.79 2.25
CA GLU A 172 12.59 9.83 2.13
C GLU A 172 13.12 8.76 1.16
N SER A 173 12.56 7.55 1.19
CA SER A 173 12.95 6.47 0.26
C SER A 173 12.68 6.83 -1.19
N ILE A 174 11.53 7.46 -1.46
CA ILE A 174 11.16 7.94 -2.80
C ILE A 174 12.11 9.05 -3.27
N GLU A 175 12.35 10.04 -2.41
CA GLU A 175 13.27 11.14 -2.72
C GLU A 175 14.71 10.65 -2.93
N ASN A 176 15.15 9.67 -2.15
CA ASN A 176 16.46 9.04 -2.33
C ASN A 176 16.57 8.36 -3.72
N VAL A 177 15.58 7.57 -4.12
CA VAL A 177 15.55 6.92 -5.44
C VAL A 177 15.53 7.96 -6.56
N ARG A 178 14.66 8.98 -6.46
CA ARG A 178 14.57 10.06 -7.45
C ARG A 178 15.91 10.76 -7.66
N LYS A 179 16.55 11.18 -6.56
CA LYS A 179 17.84 11.88 -6.59
C LYS A 179 18.97 11.00 -7.14
N ASN A 180 19.06 9.74 -6.71
CA ASN A 180 20.10 8.81 -7.16
C ASN A 180 19.98 8.47 -8.66
N LEU A 181 18.77 8.53 -9.24
CA LEU A 181 18.53 8.35 -10.67
C LEU A 181 18.64 9.64 -11.47
N ASP A 182 18.84 10.79 -10.79
CA ASP A 182 18.84 12.11 -11.42
C ASP A 182 17.56 12.38 -12.20
N ILE A 183 16.41 12.21 -11.54
CA ILE A 183 15.07 12.40 -12.11
C ILE A 183 14.44 13.66 -11.53
N GLU A 184 14.03 14.58 -12.41
CA GLU A 184 13.33 15.79 -12.00
C GLU A 184 11.93 15.47 -11.44
N LYS A 185 11.47 16.28 -10.48
CA LYS A 185 10.19 16.08 -9.77
C LYS A 185 9.00 15.99 -10.72
N GLU A 186 8.99 16.77 -11.78
CA GLU A 186 7.97 16.78 -12.82
C GLU A 186 7.91 15.50 -13.66
N ASN A 187 8.95 14.67 -13.61
CA ASN A 187 9.04 13.38 -14.29
C ASN A 187 8.68 12.19 -13.38
N VAL A 188 8.11 12.46 -12.20
CA VAL A 188 7.68 11.43 -11.25
C VAL A 188 6.16 11.36 -11.20
N VAL A 189 5.61 10.15 -11.24
CA VAL A 189 4.17 9.86 -11.09
C VAL A 189 3.97 8.83 -9.98
N PHE A 190 3.07 9.12 -9.05
CA PHE A 190 2.61 8.17 -8.05
C PHE A 190 1.39 7.44 -8.55
N TYR A 191 1.35 6.13 -8.36
CA TYR A 191 0.27 5.28 -8.81
C TYR A 191 -0.10 4.23 -7.78
N GLY A 192 -1.39 4.00 -7.62
CA GLY A 192 -1.88 2.95 -6.76
C GLY A 192 -3.37 2.68 -6.92
N VAL A 193 -3.78 1.48 -6.50
CA VAL A 193 -5.16 1.01 -6.55
C VAL A 193 -5.58 0.58 -5.14
N SER A 194 -6.82 0.87 -4.73
CA SER A 194 -7.35 0.40 -3.45
C SER A 194 -6.50 0.90 -2.26
N ARG A 195 -5.88 -0.02 -1.49
CA ARG A 195 -4.87 0.31 -0.47
C ARG A 195 -3.74 1.16 -1.04
N GLY A 196 -3.21 0.75 -2.19
CA GLY A 196 -2.16 1.50 -2.87
C GLY A 196 -2.63 2.86 -3.38
N GLY A 197 -3.91 2.97 -3.77
CA GLY A 197 -4.55 4.23 -4.12
C GLY A 197 -4.57 5.23 -2.95
N ALA A 198 -4.85 4.74 -1.74
CA ALA A 198 -4.75 5.56 -0.52
C ALA A 198 -3.32 6.07 -0.30
N GLY A 199 -2.31 5.19 -0.41
CA GLY A 199 -0.90 5.58 -0.31
C GLY A 199 -0.50 6.58 -1.39
N ALA A 200 -0.88 6.32 -2.65
CA ALA A 200 -0.54 7.20 -3.78
C ALA A 200 -1.10 8.62 -3.59
N ILE A 201 -2.39 8.77 -3.26
CA ILE A 201 -2.99 10.09 -3.09
C ILE A 201 -2.49 10.81 -1.83
N TYR A 202 -2.29 10.08 -0.72
CA TYR A 202 -1.80 10.63 0.53
C TYR A 202 -0.39 11.21 0.36
N HIS A 203 0.57 10.39 -0.09
CA HIS A 203 1.95 10.84 -0.31
C HIS A 203 2.10 11.76 -1.52
N GLY A 204 1.27 11.55 -2.55
CA GLY A 204 1.23 12.41 -3.73
C GLY A 204 0.78 13.84 -3.43
N THR A 205 -0.11 14.02 -2.45
CA THR A 205 -0.50 15.35 -1.96
C THR A 205 0.51 15.91 -0.96
N ALA A 206 1.05 15.09 -0.07
CA ALA A 206 2.04 15.53 0.93
C ALA A 206 3.34 16.04 0.28
N LEU A 207 3.81 15.36 -0.76
CA LEU A 207 5.03 15.74 -1.49
C LEU A 207 4.75 16.57 -2.76
N ASP A 208 3.50 16.79 -3.09
CA ASP A 208 3.05 17.45 -4.32
C ASP A 208 3.65 16.82 -5.59
N TYR A 209 3.31 15.54 -5.85
CA TYR A 209 3.66 14.83 -7.07
C TYR A 209 2.46 14.60 -7.98
N LYS A 210 2.69 14.42 -9.28
CA LYS A 210 1.69 13.88 -10.21
C LYS A 210 1.19 12.54 -9.69
N THR A 211 -0.12 12.34 -9.65
CA THR A 211 -0.71 11.17 -9.00
C THR A 211 -1.89 10.62 -9.76
N LEU A 212 -1.96 9.30 -9.88
CA LEU A 212 -3.16 8.56 -10.23
C LEU A 212 -3.51 7.59 -9.10
N ALA A 213 -4.65 7.79 -8.46
CA ALA A 213 -5.22 6.88 -7.49
C ALA A 213 -6.49 6.23 -8.03
N VAL A 214 -6.61 4.91 -7.96
CA VAL A 214 -7.79 4.19 -8.43
C VAL A 214 -8.53 3.61 -7.23
N ASP A 215 -9.75 4.05 -7.07
CA ASP A 215 -10.69 3.67 -6.01
C ASP A 215 -10.03 3.57 -4.62
N PRO A 216 -9.45 4.68 -4.15
CA PRO A 216 -8.61 4.69 -2.95
C PRO A 216 -9.41 4.41 -1.68
N ILE A 217 -8.86 3.61 -0.76
CA ILE A 217 -9.46 3.38 0.56
C ILE A 217 -9.06 4.51 1.50
N LEU A 218 -9.81 5.59 1.46
CA LEU A 218 -9.53 6.83 2.21
C LEU A 218 -9.98 6.78 3.66
N ASN A 219 -10.99 5.97 3.98
CA ASN A 219 -11.53 5.86 5.33
C ASN A 219 -11.73 4.39 5.71
N ILE A 220 -11.30 4.02 6.92
CA ILE A 220 -11.51 2.70 7.53
C ILE A 220 -12.43 2.78 8.76
N GLY A 221 -12.99 3.94 9.04
CA GLY A 221 -13.89 4.19 10.16
C GLY A 221 -15.34 3.83 9.89
N GLY A 222 -16.15 3.89 10.93
CA GLY A 222 -17.60 3.72 10.85
C GLY A 222 -18.02 2.36 10.25
N LYS A 223 -18.95 2.41 9.30
CA LYS A 223 -19.50 1.24 8.61
C LYS A 223 -18.61 0.70 7.50
N LEU A 224 -17.57 1.45 7.07
CA LEU A 224 -16.73 1.13 5.92
C LEU A 224 -16.01 -0.22 6.06
N GLU A 225 -15.66 -0.60 7.28
CA GLU A 225 -15.15 -1.93 7.57
C GLU A 225 -15.56 -2.35 8.98
N ALA A 226 -16.86 -2.66 9.14
CA ALA A 226 -17.44 -2.95 10.45
C ALA A 226 -16.70 -4.06 11.22
N ASN A 227 -16.24 -5.09 10.52
CA ASN A 227 -15.50 -6.22 11.11
C ASN A 227 -13.97 -6.03 11.15
N ASP A 228 -13.45 -4.91 10.65
CA ASP A 228 -12.01 -4.59 10.64
C ASP A 228 -11.13 -5.77 10.21
N ARG A 229 -11.37 -6.27 9.01
CA ARG A 229 -10.66 -7.46 8.47
C ARG A 229 -9.14 -7.26 8.36
N ARG A 230 -8.66 -6.02 8.25
CA ARG A 230 -7.23 -5.67 8.19
C ARG A 230 -6.61 -5.45 9.56
N ILE A 231 -7.43 -5.36 10.61
CA ILE A 231 -7.00 -5.13 11.99
C ILE A 231 -6.22 -3.81 12.11
N LEU A 232 -6.78 -2.73 11.58
CA LEU A 232 -6.16 -1.40 11.52
C LEU A 232 -6.80 -0.39 12.47
N LYS A 233 -8.07 -0.59 12.85
CA LYS A 233 -8.78 0.36 13.72
C LYS A 233 -8.08 0.49 15.07
N GLY A 234 -7.77 1.73 15.45
CA GLY A 234 -7.02 2.03 16.67
C GLY A 234 -5.51 1.78 16.60
N LEU A 235 -4.98 1.34 15.44
CA LEU A 235 -3.54 1.32 15.16
C LEU A 235 -3.09 2.50 14.29
N ARG A 236 -3.99 3.05 13.47
CA ARG A 236 -3.75 4.25 12.66
C ARG A 236 -4.98 5.17 12.67
N ILE A 237 -4.83 6.38 12.12
CA ILE A 237 -5.97 7.27 11.87
C ILE A 237 -6.95 6.62 10.88
N ASN A 238 -8.25 6.79 11.11
CA ASN A 238 -9.28 6.15 10.29
C ASN A 238 -9.51 6.88 8.96
N ASP A 239 -9.56 8.21 8.98
CA ASP A 239 -9.96 9.06 7.86
C ASP A 239 -8.78 9.89 7.35
N LEU A 240 -8.42 9.70 6.09
CA LEU A 240 -7.30 10.37 5.42
C LEU A 240 -7.73 11.66 4.70
N VAL A 241 -9.02 11.83 4.43
CA VAL A 241 -9.54 12.95 3.62
C VAL A 241 -9.16 14.31 4.19
N PRO A 242 -9.27 14.57 5.52
CA PRO A 242 -8.87 15.87 6.07
C PRO A 242 -7.40 16.21 5.79
N THR A 243 -6.49 15.23 5.96
CA THR A 243 -5.05 15.42 5.70
C THR A 243 -4.77 15.64 4.22
N VAL A 244 -5.41 14.87 3.34
CA VAL A 244 -5.29 15.05 1.88
C VAL A 244 -5.74 16.45 1.48
N ASN A 245 -6.87 16.94 1.99
CA ASN A 245 -7.39 18.28 1.70
C ASN A 245 -6.45 19.39 2.22
N LEU A 246 -5.88 19.22 3.41
CA LEU A 246 -4.91 20.14 3.97
C LEU A 246 -3.63 20.20 3.11
N ASN A 247 -3.10 19.06 2.71
CA ASN A 247 -1.92 18.99 1.84
C ASN A 247 -2.16 19.72 0.51
N VAL A 248 -3.30 19.49 -0.13
CA VAL A 248 -3.69 20.14 -1.39
C VAL A 248 -3.89 21.63 -1.24
N ALA A 249 -4.39 22.09 -0.08
CA ALA A 249 -4.53 23.51 0.20
C ALA A 249 -3.14 24.20 0.32
N ASN A 250 -2.16 23.50 0.88
CA ASN A 250 -0.79 24.03 1.08
C ASN A 250 0.03 24.04 -0.22
N SER A 251 -0.06 22.99 -1.03
CA SER A 251 0.66 22.90 -2.31
C SER A 251 -0.07 21.99 -3.29
N ASN A 252 -0.28 22.45 -4.51
CA ASN A 252 -0.92 21.70 -5.59
C ASN A 252 -0.43 22.14 -6.97
N LYS A 253 0.87 22.10 -7.17
CA LYS A 253 1.48 22.42 -8.48
C LYS A 253 1.24 21.33 -9.51
N TYR A 254 1.30 20.06 -9.08
CA TYR A 254 1.23 18.91 -9.98
C TYR A 254 -0.16 18.27 -9.95
N GLN A 255 -0.62 17.84 -11.13
CA GLN A 255 -1.94 17.25 -11.32
C GLN A 255 -2.12 15.94 -10.56
N LYS A 256 -3.27 15.77 -9.96
CA LYS A 256 -3.71 14.57 -9.27
C LYS A 256 -5.07 14.13 -9.79
N VAL A 257 -5.21 12.85 -10.04
CA VAL A 257 -6.43 12.24 -10.60
C VAL A 257 -6.85 11.06 -9.73
N ILE A 258 -8.15 10.98 -9.46
CA ILE A 258 -8.78 9.83 -8.84
C ILE A 258 -9.75 9.21 -9.85
N ILE A 259 -9.62 7.91 -10.09
CA ILE A 259 -10.64 7.10 -10.76
C ILE A 259 -11.48 6.42 -9.69
N CYS A 260 -12.79 6.53 -9.76
CA CYS A 260 -13.74 5.84 -8.89
C CYS A 260 -15.05 5.55 -9.65
N SER A 261 -16.02 4.90 -9.01
CA SER A 261 -17.34 4.66 -9.59
C SER A 261 -18.44 4.86 -8.57
N GLU A 262 -19.50 5.60 -8.95
CA GLU A 262 -20.71 5.78 -8.12
C GLU A 262 -21.42 4.44 -7.84
N ASN A 263 -21.19 3.41 -8.67
CA ASN A 263 -21.67 2.06 -8.44
C ASN A 263 -21.00 1.36 -7.23
N VAL A 264 -19.95 1.99 -6.66
CA VAL A 264 -19.25 1.56 -5.45
C VAL A 264 -19.33 2.63 -4.37
N PRO A 265 -20.54 2.89 -3.81
CA PRO A 265 -20.84 4.10 -3.05
C PRO A 265 -19.95 4.31 -1.83
N LEU A 266 -19.55 3.24 -1.13
CA LEU A 266 -18.70 3.33 0.07
C LEU A 266 -17.38 4.08 -0.16
N TYR A 267 -16.73 3.86 -1.30
CA TYR A 267 -15.44 4.48 -1.64
C TYR A 267 -15.62 5.74 -2.49
N TYR A 268 -16.64 5.75 -3.34
CA TYR A 268 -17.02 6.91 -4.13
C TYR A 268 -17.31 8.12 -3.26
N GLU A 269 -18.19 7.96 -2.26
CA GLU A 269 -18.53 9.03 -1.30
C GLU A 269 -17.30 9.59 -0.60
N GLN A 270 -16.32 8.76 -0.24
CA GLN A 270 -15.09 9.24 0.37
C GLN A 270 -14.21 10.02 -0.62
N SER A 271 -14.15 9.59 -1.88
CA SER A 271 -13.44 10.31 -2.94
C SER A 271 -14.08 11.67 -3.23
N MET A 272 -15.41 11.77 -3.16
CA MET A 272 -16.14 13.04 -3.34
C MET A 272 -15.98 14.03 -2.19
N ARG A 273 -15.48 13.61 -1.02
CA ARG A 273 -15.10 14.50 0.09
C ARG A 273 -13.77 15.23 -0.14
N ILE A 274 -12.98 14.77 -1.11
CA ILE A 274 -11.73 15.44 -1.48
C ILE A 274 -12.09 16.72 -2.24
N ASN A 275 -11.30 17.77 -2.03
CA ASN A 275 -11.47 19.04 -2.76
C ASN A 275 -11.23 18.83 -4.27
N ASN A 276 -12.32 18.66 -5.01
CA ASN A 276 -12.32 18.35 -6.45
C ASN A 276 -12.04 19.55 -7.35
N GLU A 277 -11.97 20.76 -6.84
CA GLU A 277 -11.44 21.91 -7.60
C GLU A 277 -9.93 21.75 -7.86
N LYS A 278 -9.24 21.00 -6.98
CA LYS A 278 -7.79 20.82 -7.01
C LYS A 278 -7.35 19.40 -7.40
N ILE A 279 -8.22 18.42 -7.26
CA ILE A 279 -7.98 17.02 -7.64
C ILE A 279 -9.11 16.58 -8.58
N LYS A 280 -8.75 16.12 -9.77
CA LYS A 280 -9.73 15.64 -10.73
C LYS A 280 -10.27 14.28 -10.31
N VAL A 281 -11.55 14.18 -10.03
CA VAL A 281 -12.25 12.92 -9.75
C VAL A 281 -13.01 12.48 -11.00
N LEU A 282 -12.67 11.29 -11.50
CA LEU A 282 -13.31 10.68 -12.68
C LEU A 282 -14.24 9.58 -12.20
N ASN A 283 -15.53 9.79 -12.39
CA ASN A 283 -16.59 8.82 -12.09
C ASN A 283 -16.79 7.89 -13.31
N MET A 284 -16.43 6.63 -13.16
CA MET A 284 -16.57 5.62 -14.20
C MET A 284 -17.96 4.98 -14.14
N LYS A 285 -18.79 5.28 -15.14
CA LYS A 285 -20.15 4.75 -15.29
C LYS A 285 -20.13 3.53 -16.21
N ASP A 286 -19.67 2.41 -15.68
CA ASP A 286 -19.62 1.12 -16.38
C ASP A 286 -20.45 0.10 -15.58
N ASP A 287 -21.44 -0.52 -16.21
CA ASP A 287 -22.33 -1.51 -15.59
C ASP A 287 -21.59 -2.77 -15.11
N LYS A 288 -20.36 -3.01 -15.62
CA LYS A 288 -19.50 -4.08 -15.15
C LYS A 288 -18.83 -3.79 -13.81
N ILE A 289 -18.89 -2.53 -13.35
CA ILE A 289 -18.36 -2.13 -12.05
C ILE A 289 -19.52 -2.19 -11.05
N THR A 290 -19.58 -3.25 -10.26
CA THR A 290 -20.60 -3.46 -9.21
C THR A 290 -20.00 -3.52 -7.81
N SER A 291 -18.67 -3.62 -7.73
CA SER A 291 -17.93 -3.74 -6.46
C SER A 291 -16.52 -3.15 -6.57
N HIS A 292 -15.95 -2.80 -5.41
CA HIS A 292 -14.60 -2.24 -5.29
C HIS A 292 -13.49 -3.00 -6.07
N PRO A 293 -13.42 -4.35 -6.02
CA PRO A 293 -12.39 -5.08 -6.78
C PRO A 293 -12.49 -4.95 -8.30
N GLU A 294 -13.65 -4.56 -8.83
CA GLU A 294 -13.93 -4.47 -10.26
C GLU A 294 -13.55 -3.12 -10.87
N VAL A 295 -13.38 -2.07 -10.05
CA VAL A 295 -13.03 -0.73 -10.58
C VAL A 295 -11.71 -0.77 -11.36
N SER A 296 -10.65 -1.31 -10.79
CA SER A 296 -9.34 -1.31 -11.45
C SER A 296 -9.30 -2.16 -12.73
N PRO A 297 -9.77 -3.42 -12.77
CA PRO A 297 -9.70 -4.21 -14.00
C PRO A 297 -10.57 -3.66 -15.14
N ASN A 298 -11.68 -2.99 -14.83
CA ASN A 298 -12.57 -2.40 -15.85
C ASN A 298 -12.16 -0.98 -16.28
N THR A 299 -11.10 -0.41 -15.72
CA THR A 299 -10.61 0.94 -16.07
C THR A 299 -9.15 0.95 -16.51
N VAL A 300 -8.62 -0.18 -16.96
CA VAL A 300 -7.22 -0.30 -17.40
C VAL A 300 -6.87 0.65 -18.55
N PRO A 301 -7.70 0.80 -19.60
CA PRO A 301 -7.41 1.76 -20.69
C PRO A 301 -7.26 3.19 -20.19
N GLU A 302 -8.15 3.65 -19.32
CA GLU A 302 -8.16 4.99 -18.72
C GLU A 302 -6.94 5.19 -17.82
N GLN A 303 -6.59 4.18 -17.01
CA GLN A 303 -5.39 4.21 -16.17
C GLN A 303 -4.12 4.39 -17.03
N LEU A 304 -3.98 3.60 -18.11
CA LEU A 304 -2.82 3.69 -19.01
C LEU A 304 -2.75 5.03 -19.75
N MET A 305 -3.89 5.54 -20.22
CA MET A 305 -3.99 6.87 -20.83
C MET A 305 -3.51 7.95 -19.88
N ILE A 306 -4.05 7.97 -18.65
CA ILE A 306 -3.72 8.97 -17.64
C ILE A 306 -2.24 8.87 -17.23
N LEU A 307 -1.73 7.67 -16.97
CA LEU A 307 -0.32 7.48 -16.62
C LEU A 307 0.63 8.00 -17.71
N ASN A 308 0.36 7.67 -18.97
CA ASN A 308 1.19 8.12 -20.09
C ASN A 308 1.10 9.65 -20.29
N ASN A 309 -0.08 10.26 -20.10
CA ASN A 309 -0.24 11.71 -20.16
C ASN A 309 0.55 12.40 -19.05
N LEU A 310 0.39 11.96 -17.80
CA LEU A 310 1.12 12.49 -16.65
C LEU A 310 2.64 12.37 -16.83
N LEU A 311 3.13 11.20 -17.31
CA LEU A 311 4.55 10.97 -17.59
C LEU A 311 5.08 11.80 -18.76
N SER A 312 4.21 12.20 -19.69
CA SER A 312 4.55 13.05 -20.84
C SER A 312 4.38 14.55 -20.58
N GLY A 313 3.91 14.94 -19.37
CA GLY A 313 3.63 16.33 -19.06
C GLY A 313 2.36 16.88 -19.72
N ILE A 314 1.46 16.01 -20.17
CA ILE A 314 0.18 16.36 -20.79
C ILE A 314 -0.89 16.41 -19.69
N SER A 315 -1.69 17.48 -19.67
CA SER A 315 -2.83 17.60 -18.75
C SER A 315 -3.91 16.56 -19.08
N VAL A 316 -4.56 16.04 -18.04
CA VAL A 316 -5.65 15.06 -18.13
C VAL A 316 -6.98 15.72 -17.89
#